data_dc3242e93aba6131e4395bb760d7a6bf
#
_entry.id   dc3242e93aba6131e4395bb760d7a6bf
#
_cell.length_a   1.000
_cell.length_b   1.000
_cell.length_c   1.000
_cell.angle_alpha   90.00
_cell.angle_beta   90.00
_cell.angle_gamma   90.00
#
_symmetry.space_group_name_H-M   'P 1'
#
loop_
_entity.id
_entity.type
_entity.pdbx_description
1 polymer ?
#
loop_
_entity_poly.entity_id
_entity_poly.type
_entity_poly.pdbx_seq_one_letter_code
_entity_poly.pdbx_strand_id
1 'polypeptide(L)'
;PISSGNTRRQLMIMRDFGATLLTCTPSYSLFLAEAAKEEGIDFREMPLKAGCFGAEPWSENMRVEIESKLNISAHDIYGLTELIGPGVAAECEHKNGQHFNEDYFYPEIIDPATGEVLPDGQKGELVITSLKREGTPLLRYRTRDITYLMREPCACGRTTVRIHRLLGRTDDLMIIRGVNCFPS
;
A
#
# COMPACT_ATOMS: atom_id res chain seq x y z
N PRO A 1 9.68 -15.91 2.19
CA PRO A 1 10.11 -14.52 2.16
C PRO A 1 11.62 -14.44 2.14
N ILE A 2 12.14 -13.54 1.33
CA ILE A 2 13.57 -13.27 1.22
C ILE A 2 13.78 -11.89 1.79
N SER A 3 14.65 -11.79 2.80
CA SER A 3 14.97 -10.51 3.41
C SER A 3 15.82 -9.64 2.49
N SER A 4 15.80 -8.32 2.74
CA SER A 4 16.59 -7.32 2.03
C SER A 4 18.08 -7.70 1.91
N GLY A 5 18.76 -7.17 0.90
CA GLY A 5 20.20 -7.35 0.71
C GLY A 5 20.62 -8.53 -0.17
N ASN A 6 19.67 -9.28 -0.74
CA ASN A 6 19.99 -10.42 -1.61
C ASN A 6 19.15 -10.43 -2.90
N THR A 7 19.20 -9.35 -3.65
CA THR A 7 18.37 -9.11 -4.83
C THR A 7 18.55 -10.16 -5.92
N ARG A 8 19.79 -10.59 -6.20
CA ARG A 8 20.06 -11.66 -7.16
C ARG A 8 19.35 -12.96 -6.80
N ARG A 9 19.42 -13.34 -5.52
CA ARG A 9 18.73 -14.54 -5.03
C ARG A 9 17.23 -14.41 -5.12
N GLN A 10 16.67 -13.23 -4.88
CA GLN A 10 15.25 -12.97 -5.03
C GLN A 10 14.81 -13.14 -6.49
N LEU A 11 15.51 -12.55 -7.45
CA LEU A 11 15.25 -12.72 -8.88
C LEU A 11 15.33 -14.19 -9.31
N MET A 12 16.36 -14.91 -8.86
CA MET A 12 16.50 -16.35 -9.13
C MET A 12 15.28 -17.13 -8.60
N ILE A 13 14.89 -16.89 -7.35
CA ILE A 13 13.75 -17.60 -6.74
C ILE A 13 12.44 -17.23 -7.43
N MET A 14 12.21 -15.95 -7.77
CA MET A 14 11.02 -15.53 -8.50
C MET A 14 10.89 -16.27 -9.83
N ARG A 15 12.00 -16.43 -10.55
CA ARG A 15 12.03 -17.16 -11.81
C ARG A 15 11.84 -18.66 -11.60
N ASP A 16 12.62 -19.28 -10.73
CA ASP A 16 12.67 -20.74 -10.56
C ASP A 16 11.37 -21.30 -9.96
N PHE A 17 10.68 -20.54 -9.13
CA PHE A 17 9.37 -20.91 -8.57
C PHE A 17 8.17 -20.37 -9.35
N GLY A 18 8.40 -19.65 -10.43
CA GLY A 18 7.32 -19.11 -11.25
C GLY A 18 6.41 -18.15 -10.48
N ALA A 19 7.00 -17.18 -9.78
CA ALA A 19 6.23 -16.20 -9.01
C ALA A 19 5.25 -15.42 -9.89
N THR A 20 3.99 -15.33 -9.45
CA THR A 20 2.92 -14.62 -10.17
C THR A 20 2.54 -13.29 -9.55
N LEU A 21 2.93 -13.05 -8.30
CA LEU A 21 2.67 -11.84 -7.53
C LEU A 21 3.95 -11.36 -6.84
N LEU A 22 4.21 -10.06 -6.94
CA LEU A 22 5.28 -9.38 -6.21
C LEU A 22 4.68 -8.49 -5.12
N THR A 23 5.23 -8.55 -3.91
CA THR A 23 4.87 -7.64 -2.81
C THR A 23 6.14 -7.01 -2.24
N CYS A 24 6.25 -5.69 -2.34
CA CYS A 24 7.39 -4.94 -1.79
C CYS A 24 7.08 -3.43 -1.74
N THR A 25 8.07 -2.61 -1.38
CA THR A 25 7.94 -1.16 -1.56
C THR A 25 8.05 -0.78 -3.04
N PRO A 26 7.39 0.30 -3.48
CA PRO A 26 7.47 0.77 -4.87
C PRO A 26 8.92 1.04 -5.32
N SER A 27 9.71 1.70 -4.48
CA SER A 27 11.12 2.00 -4.78
C SER A 27 11.95 0.72 -4.96
N TYR A 28 11.69 -0.31 -4.16
CA TYR A 28 12.40 -1.59 -4.29
C TYR A 28 12.03 -2.33 -5.59
N SER A 29 10.80 -2.21 -6.07
CA SER A 29 10.40 -2.82 -7.34
C SER A 29 11.16 -2.24 -8.53
N LEU A 30 11.42 -0.94 -8.53
CA LEU A 30 12.27 -0.30 -9.55
C LEU A 30 13.72 -0.75 -9.43
N PHE A 31 14.24 -0.90 -8.22
CA PHE A 31 15.57 -1.45 -8.00
C PHE A 31 15.68 -2.91 -8.49
N LEU A 32 14.64 -3.73 -8.26
CA LEU A 32 14.57 -5.10 -8.83
C LEU A 32 14.62 -5.09 -10.36
N ALA A 33 13.94 -4.14 -11.00
CA ALA A 33 13.93 -4.02 -12.45
C ALA A 33 15.33 -3.70 -13.01
N GLU A 34 16.07 -2.81 -12.36
CA GLU A 34 17.45 -2.50 -12.76
C GLU A 34 18.39 -3.69 -12.54
N ALA A 35 18.29 -4.34 -11.37
CA ALA A 35 19.10 -5.53 -11.07
C ALA A 35 18.80 -6.70 -12.04
N ALA A 36 17.54 -6.88 -12.42
CA ALA A 36 17.17 -7.91 -13.41
C ALA A 36 17.81 -7.64 -14.77
N LYS A 37 17.87 -6.38 -15.20
CA LYS A 37 18.54 -5.98 -16.45
C LYS A 37 20.05 -6.30 -16.40
N GLU A 38 20.70 -6.04 -15.27
CA GLU A 38 22.14 -6.39 -15.08
C GLU A 38 22.39 -7.90 -15.12
N GLU A 39 21.44 -8.70 -14.63
CA GLU A 39 21.49 -10.16 -14.63
C GLU A 39 20.98 -10.80 -15.94
N GLY A 40 20.60 -10.00 -16.94
CA GLY A 40 20.03 -10.49 -18.19
C GLY A 40 18.66 -11.16 -18.05
N ILE A 41 17.88 -10.80 -17.02
CA ILE A 41 16.54 -11.34 -16.76
C ILE A 41 15.51 -10.36 -17.34
N ASP A 42 14.63 -10.87 -18.21
CA ASP A 42 13.49 -10.12 -18.74
C ASP A 42 12.21 -10.49 -17.97
N PHE A 43 11.58 -9.52 -17.31
CA PHE A 43 10.32 -9.74 -16.60
C PHE A 43 9.17 -10.18 -17.50
N ARG A 44 9.22 -9.89 -18.82
CA ARG A 44 8.22 -10.35 -19.79
C ARG A 44 8.25 -11.86 -20.00
N GLU A 45 9.36 -12.51 -19.68
CA GLU A 45 9.51 -13.97 -19.74
C GLU A 45 9.10 -14.66 -18.43
N MET A 46 8.83 -13.88 -17.39
CA MET A 46 8.38 -14.39 -16.09
C MET A 46 6.84 -14.46 -16.04
N PRO A 47 6.25 -15.42 -15.30
CA PRO A 47 4.81 -15.52 -15.12
C PRO A 47 4.22 -14.47 -14.17
N LEU A 48 4.98 -13.43 -13.85
CA LEU A 48 4.56 -12.36 -12.95
C LEU A 48 3.41 -11.57 -13.58
N LYS A 49 2.31 -11.39 -12.86
CA LYS A 49 1.08 -10.76 -13.37
C LYS A 49 0.74 -9.45 -12.66
N ALA A 50 1.02 -9.38 -11.38
CA ALA A 50 0.64 -8.23 -10.55
C ALA A 50 1.67 -7.95 -9.47
N GLY A 51 1.64 -6.72 -8.96
CA GLY A 51 2.38 -6.31 -7.78
C GLY A 51 1.48 -5.55 -6.80
N CYS A 52 1.67 -5.80 -5.51
CA CYS A 52 1.07 -5.04 -4.43
C CYS A 52 2.17 -4.21 -3.75
N PHE A 53 2.05 -2.90 -3.85
CA PHE A 53 3.09 -1.96 -3.40
C PHE A 53 2.56 -1.06 -2.29
N GLY A 54 3.36 -0.83 -1.26
CA GLY A 54 2.98 -0.01 -0.13
C GLY A 54 4.16 0.30 0.78
N ALA A 55 3.87 0.73 2.01
CA ALA A 55 4.83 1.15 3.04
C ALA A 55 5.58 2.46 2.73
N GLU A 56 5.41 3.03 1.56
CA GLU A 56 5.89 4.37 1.20
C GLU A 56 4.92 5.04 0.22
N PRO A 57 4.79 6.38 0.23
CA PRO A 57 3.96 7.07 -0.75
C PRO A 57 4.59 6.98 -2.15
N TRP A 58 3.75 6.81 -3.17
CA TRP A 58 4.19 6.75 -4.56
C TRP A 58 3.19 7.39 -5.51
N SER A 59 3.67 7.81 -6.68
CA SER A 59 2.90 8.57 -7.66
C SER A 59 2.39 7.71 -8.80
N GLU A 60 1.42 8.24 -9.57
CA GLU A 60 0.98 7.58 -10.81
C GLU A 60 2.11 7.46 -11.85
N ASN A 61 3.03 8.43 -11.91
CA ASN A 61 4.20 8.31 -12.80
C ASN A 61 5.07 7.11 -12.40
N MET A 62 5.25 6.88 -11.09
CA MET A 62 5.98 5.71 -10.61
C MET A 62 5.22 4.42 -10.89
N ARG A 63 3.87 4.42 -10.82
CA ARG A 63 3.04 3.28 -11.24
C ARG A 63 3.30 2.90 -12.70
N VAL A 64 3.22 3.87 -13.60
CA VAL A 64 3.47 3.66 -15.03
C VAL A 64 4.87 3.10 -15.26
N GLU A 65 5.86 3.61 -14.55
CA GLU A 65 7.25 3.14 -14.66
C GLU A 65 7.39 1.68 -14.18
N ILE A 66 6.80 1.34 -13.02
CA ILE A 66 6.80 -0.02 -12.47
C ILE A 66 6.12 -0.99 -13.45
N GLU A 67 4.92 -0.65 -13.92
CA GLU A 67 4.15 -1.48 -14.84
C GLU A 67 4.91 -1.72 -16.17
N SER A 68 5.54 -0.68 -16.69
CA SER A 68 6.34 -0.78 -17.90
C SER A 68 7.58 -1.64 -17.75
N LYS A 69 8.33 -1.49 -16.63
CA LYS A 69 9.60 -2.20 -16.42
C LYS A 69 9.41 -3.66 -16.03
N LEU A 70 8.36 -3.96 -15.22
CA LEU A 70 8.11 -5.31 -14.72
C LEU A 70 7.04 -6.08 -15.52
N ASN A 71 6.36 -5.43 -16.46
CA ASN A 71 5.26 -6.00 -17.26
C ASN A 71 4.14 -6.60 -16.39
N ILE A 72 3.68 -5.85 -15.39
CA ILE A 72 2.68 -6.28 -14.40
C ILE A 72 1.59 -5.21 -14.22
N SER A 73 0.49 -5.58 -13.55
CA SER A 73 -0.44 -4.59 -12.99
C SER A 73 -0.01 -4.21 -11.57
N ALA A 74 0.21 -2.92 -11.32
CA ALA A 74 0.67 -2.41 -10.03
C ALA A 74 -0.50 -1.87 -9.21
N HIS A 75 -0.67 -2.38 -7.98
CA HIS A 75 -1.75 -2.02 -7.07
C HIS A 75 -1.19 -1.45 -5.78
N ASP A 76 -1.82 -0.40 -5.28
CA ASP A 76 -1.48 0.20 -4.00
C ASP A 76 -2.12 -0.57 -2.86
N ILE A 77 -1.36 -0.80 -1.77
CA ILE A 77 -1.86 -1.41 -0.54
C ILE A 77 -1.51 -0.53 0.65
N TYR A 78 -2.48 -0.39 1.54
CA TYR A 78 -2.32 0.33 2.79
C TYR A 78 -2.31 -0.61 3.98
N GLY A 79 -1.49 -0.30 4.95
CA GLY A 79 -1.44 -0.98 6.23
C GLY A 79 -0.40 -0.39 7.16
N LEU A 80 -0.47 -0.79 8.41
CA LEU A 80 0.46 -0.39 9.46
C LEU A 80 0.63 -1.55 10.45
N THR A 81 1.80 -1.67 11.01
CA THR A 81 2.18 -2.77 11.92
C THR A 81 1.31 -2.80 13.17
N GLU A 82 0.87 -1.64 13.64
CA GLU A 82 0.01 -1.47 14.82
C GLU A 82 -1.34 -2.18 14.66
N LEU A 83 -1.84 -2.33 13.42
CA LEU A 83 -3.08 -3.06 13.14
C LEU A 83 -2.81 -4.52 12.76
N ILE A 84 -2.28 -4.76 11.55
CA ILE A 84 -2.03 -6.11 11.03
C ILE A 84 -0.81 -6.15 10.08
N GLY A 85 -0.20 -5.00 9.80
CA GLY A 85 0.76 -4.85 8.73
C GLY A 85 0.08 -4.52 7.40
N PRO A 86 0.57 -5.01 6.26
CA PRO A 86 -0.06 -4.76 4.96
C PRO A 86 -1.43 -5.43 4.87
N GLY A 87 -2.36 -4.82 4.12
CA GLY A 87 -3.68 -5.41 3.86
C GLY A 87 -4.82 -4.87 4.71
N VAL A 88 -4.67 -3.68 5.31
CA VAL A 88 -5.81 -2.95 5.91
C VAL A 88 -6.75 -2.45 4.82
N ALA A 89 -6.19 -1.92 3.72
CA ALA A 89 -6.90 -1.59 2.51
C ALA A 89 -6.06 -1.91 1.26
N ALA A 90 -6.69 -2.14 0.12
CA ALA A 90 -6.02 -2.45 -1.13
C ALA A 90 -6.82 -1.99 -2.36
N GLU A 91 -6.11 -1.57 -3.41
CA GLU A 91 -6.73 -1.29 -4.70
C GLU A 91 -7.30 -2.54 -5.35
N CYS A 92 -8.37 -2.35 -6.10
CA CYS A 92 -8.87 -3.32 -7.08
C CYS A 92 -8.29 -3.01 -8.48
N GLU A 93 -8.72 -3.76 -9.48
CA GLU A 93 -8.32 -3.59 -10.89
C GLU A 93 -8.63 -2.21 -11.47
N HIS A 94 -9.59 -1.49 -10.91
CA HIS A 94 -9.94 -0.13 -11.34
C HIS A 94 -9.05 0.96 -10.75
N LYS A 95 -8.21 0.66 -9.76
CA LYS A 95 -7.23 1.58 -9.16
C LYS A 95 -7.79 2.94 -8.74
N ASN A 96 -9.07 2.94 -8.33
CA ASN A 96 -9.79 4.13 -7.89
C ASN A 96 -10.02 4.09 -6.39
N GLY A 97 -8.97 4.32 -5.62
CA GLY A 97 -8.96 4.19 -4.17
C GLY A 97 -8.81 2.75 -3.69
N GLN A 98 -8.49 2.61 -2.43
CA GLN A 98 -8.18 1.33 -1.78
C GLN A 98 -9.40 0.86 -0.98
N HIS A 99 -9.94 -0.30 -1.30
CA HIS A 99 -11.03 -0.94 -0.58
C HIS A 99 -10.59 -1.34 0.82
N PHE A 100 -11.31 -0.87 1.82
CA PHE A 100 -11.05 -1.19 3.22
C PHE A 100 -11.58 -2.58 3.57
N ASN A 101 -10.84 -3.32 4.39
CA ASN A 101 -11.29 -4.61 4.90
C ASN A 101 -12.22 -4.40 6.11
N GLU A 102 -13.48 -4.00 5.84
CA GLU A 102 -14.48 -3.64 6.85
C GLU A 102 -14.89 -4.80 7.78
N ASP A 103 -14.58 -6.06 7.41
CA ASP A 103 -14.73 -7.21 8.28
C ASP A 103 -13.82 -7.16 9.53
N TYR A 104 -12.71 -6.45 9.41
CA TYR A 104 -11.67 -6.37 10.44
C TYR A 104 -11.47 -4.97 10.99
N PHE A 105 -11.82 -3.94 10.23
CA PHE A 105 -11.47 -2.56 10.55
C PHE A 105 -12.62 -1.61 10.23
N TYR A 106 -12.85 -0.66 11.13
CA TYR A 106 -13.79 0.43 10.91
C TYR A 106 -13.00 1.75 10.73
N PRO A 107 -13.05 2.37 9.54
CA PRO A 107 -12.38 3.63 9.28
C PRO A 107 -13.28 4.84 9.57
N GLU A 108 -12.68 5.89 10.11
CA GLU A 108 -13.25 7.22 10.28
C GLU A 108 -12.26 8.26 9.74
N ILE A 109 -12.76 9.39 9.28
CA ILE A 109 -11.93 10.57 9.01
C ILE A 109 -12.26 11.63 10.03
N ILE A 110 -11.25 12.21 10.66
CA ILE A 110 -11.43 13.25 11.66
C ILE A 110 -10.70 14.54 11.28
N ASP A 111 -11.18 15.65 11.80
CA ASP A 111 -10.38 16.88 11.87
C ASP A 111 -9.22 16.66 12.85
N PRO A 112 -7.96 16.80 12.43
CA PRO A 112 -6.82 16.51 13.31
C PRO A 112 -6.71 17.46 14.51
N ALA A 113 -7.29 18.66 14.45
CA ALA A 113 -7.24 19.65 15.51
C ALA A 113 -8.36 19.46 16.55
N THR A 114 -9.60 19.18 16.10
CA THR A 114 -10.76 19.05 16.98
C THR A 114 -11.07 17.62 17.37
N GLY A 115 -10.69 16.63 16.55
CA GLY A 115 -11.04 15.22 16.71
C GLY A 115 -12.48 14.89 16.28
N GLU A 116 -13.21 15.85 15.72
CA GLU A 116 -14.56 15.65 15.21
C GLU A 116 -14.55 14.81 13.93
N VAL A 117 -15.54 13.93 13.79
CA VAL A 117 -15.69 13.10 12.58
C VAL A 117 -16.16 13.97 11.41
N LEU A 118 -15.45 13.85 10.30
CA LEU A 118 -15.76 14.57 9.07
C LEU A 118 -16.65 13.73 8.15
N PRO A 119 -17.50 14.38 7.34
CA PRO A 119 -18.29 13.71 6.31
C PRO A 119 -17.42 13.02 5.25
N ASP A 120 -18.00 12.00 4.58
CA ASP A 120 -17.36 11.33 3.44
C ASP A 120 -16.95 12.35 2.35
N GLY A 121 -15.82 12.09 1.71
CA GLY A 121 -15.22 12.98 0.72
C GLY A 121 -14.44 14.16 1.29
N GLN A 122 -14.57 14.45 2.59
CA GLN A 122 -13.77 15.48 3.25
C GLN A 122 -12.41 14.95 3.68
N LYS A 123 -11.36 15.74 3.39
CA LYS A 123 -9.97 15.42 3.73
C LYS A 123 -9.74 15.62 5.23
N GLY A 124 -9.16 14.63 5.88
CA GLY A 124 -8.79 14.67 7.30
C GLY A 124 -7.85 13.54 7.68
N GLU A 125 -7.63 13.36 8.97
CA GLU A 125 -6.80 12.28 9.52
C GLU A 125 -7.60 10.96 9.57
N LEU A 126 -7.01 9.90 9.04
CA LEU A 126 -7.56 8.55 9.12
C LEU A 126 -7.45 8.01 10.55
N VAL A 127 -8.57 7.55 11.06
CA VAL A 127 -8.70 6.87 12.35
C VAL A 127 -9.26 5.49 12.10
N ILE A 128 -8.72 4.47 12.79
CA ILE A 128 -9.11 3.08 12.56
C ILE A 128 -9.42 2.40 13.89
N THR A 129 -10.56 1.72 13.94
CA THR A 129 -10.91 0.81 15.01
C THR A 129 -10.77 -0.63 14.54
N SER A 130 -10.04 -1.46 15.31
CA SER A 130 -9.95 -2.90 15.04
C SER A 130 -11.17 -3.63 15.60
N LEU A 131 -11.84 -4.45 14.78
CA LEU A 131 -13.09 -5.14 15.14
C LEU A 131 -12.86 -6.55 15.68
N LYS A 132 -11.82 -7.24 15.20
CA LYS A 132 -11.58 -8.66 15.50
C LYS A 132 -10.24 -8.94 16.18
N ARG A 133 -9.50 -7.92 16.56
CA ARG A 133 -8.19 -8.10 17.20
C ARG A 133 -8.35 -8.32 18.71
N GLU A 134 -8.04 -9.52 19.17
CA GLU A 134 -8.12 -9.88 20.60
C GLU A 134 -6.89 -9.40 21.38
N GLY A 135 -5.70 -9.62 20.82
CA GLY A 135 -4.45 -9.10 21.38
C GLY A 135 -4.21 -7.66 20.99
N THR A 136 -4.11 -6.75 21.95
CA THR A 136 -3.89 -5.31 21.74
C THR A 136 -4.97 -4.69 20.83
N PRO A 137 -6.25 -4.72 21.22
CA PRO A 137 -7.32 -4.09 20.44
C PRO A 137 -7.09 -2.58 20.38
N LEU A 138 -7.25 -1.99 19.19
CA LEU A 138 -7.12 -0.55 19.00
C LEU A 138 -8.51 0.05 18.73
N LEU A 139 -8.91 0.98 19.57
CA LEU A 139 -10.15 1.75 19.44
C LEU A 139 -9.79 3.17 19.01
N ARG A 140 -10.33 3.60 17.88
CA ARG A 140 -10.12 4.94 17.31
C ARG A 140 -8.62 5.33 17.26
N TYR A 141 -7.80 4.43 16.72
CA TYR A 141 -6.36 4.65 16.58
C TYR A 141 -6.09 5.73 15.53
N ARG A 142 -5.45 6.81 15.94
CA ARG A 142 -5.05 7.91 15.06
C ARG A 142 -3.80 7.54 14.28
N THR A 143 -3.95 7.32 12.97
CA THR A 143 -2.83 6.87 12.12
C THR A 143 -1.85 7.98 11.77
N ARG A 144 -2.27 9.24 11.88
CA ARG A 144 -1.59 10.44 11.40
C ARG A 144 -1.59 10.58 9.86
N ASP A 145 -2.13 9.64 9.16
CA ASP A 145 -2.24 9.68 7.69
C ASP A 145 -3.43 10.53 7.26
N ILE A 146 -3.23 11.36 6.24
CA ILE A 146 -4.27 12.23 5.67
C ILE A 146 -4.84 11.61 4.42
N THR A 147 -6.16 11.42 4.42
CA THR A 147 -6.93 10.90 3.29
C THR A 147 -8.39 11.33 3.38
N TYR A 148 -9.30 10.70 2.63
CA TYR A 148 -10.74 10.81 2.76
C TYR A 148 -11.44 9.52 2.37
N LEU A 149 -12.66 9.30 2.87
CA LEU A 149 -13.48 8.13 2.54
C LEU A 149 -14.26 8.37 1.25
N MET A 150 -14.43 7.30 0.47
CA MET A 150 -15.17 7.25 -0.79
C MET A 150 -16.19 6.10 -0.69
N ARG A 151 -17.48 6.44 -0.68
CA ARG A 151 -18.56 5.43 -0.58
C ARG A 151 -19.34 5.23 -1.87
N GLU A 152 -18.99 5.94 -2.94
CA GLU A 152 -19.60 5.72 -4.24
C GLU A 152 -19.34 4.28 -4.71
N PRO A 153 -20.28 3.68 -5.45
CA PRO A 153 -20.09 2.35 -6.00
C PRO A 153 -18.79 2.23 -6.81
N CYS A 154 -18.05 1.17 -6.59
CA CYS A 154 -16.89 0.86 -7.42
C CYS A 154 -17.30 -0.05 -8.58
N ALA A 155 -16.73 0.18 -9.76
CA ALA A 155 -16.99 -0.63 -10.95
C ALA A 155 -16.60 -2.12 -10.77
N CYS A 156 -15.73 -2.44 -9.80
CA CYS A 156 -15.39 -3.84 -9.45
C CYS A 156 -16.52 -4.60 -8.74
N GLY A 157 -17.62 -3.92 -8.37
CA GLY A 157 -18.77 -4.51 -7.69
C GLY A 157 -18.62 -4.66 -6.17
N ARG A 158 -17.46 -4.35 -5.58
CA ARG A 158 -17.30 -4.35 -4.12
C ARG A 158 -18.06 -3.18 -3.50
N THR A 159 -18.68 -3.44 -2.35
CA THR A 159 -19.49 -2.47 -1.59
C THR A 159 -18.75 -1.85 -0.42
N THR A 160 -17.53 -2.34 -0.12
CA THR A 160 -16.72 -1.81 0.97
C THR A 160 -16.28 -0.38 0.70
N VAL A 161 -16.19 0.42 1.77
CA VAL A 161 -15.68 1.80 1.68
C VAL A 161 -14.25 1.80 1.15
N ARG A 162 -13.93 2.82 0.38
CA ARG A 162 -12.56 3.05 -0.11
C ARG A 162 -11.95 4.26 0.58
N ILE A 163 -10.66 4.21 0.79
CA ILE A 163 -9.87 5.41 1.08
C ILE A 163 -9.19 5.89 -0.21
N HIS A 164 -9.12 7.20 -0.38
CA HIS A 164 -8.25 7.79 -1.39
C HIS A 164 -6.79 7.47 -1.04
N ARG A 165 -5.87 7.55 -2.01
CA ARG A 165 -4.43 7.46 -1.70
C ARG A 165 -4.05 8.45 -0.59
N LEU A 166 -3.02 8.15 0.15
CA LEU A 166 -2.53 9.05 1.18
C LEU A 166 -2.07 10.37 0.57
N LEU A 167 -2.49 11.48 1.17
CA LEU A 167 -2.19 12.84 0.74
C LEU A 167 -1.05 13.47 1.56
N GLY A 168 -0.61 12.81 2.63
CA GLY A 168 0.41 13.25 3.55
C GLY A 168 0.18 12.71 4.94
N ARG A 169 0.86 13.30 5.93
CA ARG A 169 0.73 12.98 7.35
C ARG A 169 0.58 14.26 8.17
N THR A 170 0.04 14.12 9.39
CA THR A 170 -0.07 15.22 10.37
C THR A 170 1.16 15.35 11.27
N ASP A 171 2.09 14.39 11.19
CA ASP A 171 3.36 14.41 11.91
C ASP A 171 4.55 14.60 10.94
N ASP A 172 5.73 14.81 11.50
CA ASP A 172 6.96 15.05 10.73
C ASP A 172 7.62 13.75 10.21
N LEU A 173 6.89 12.64 10.24
CA LEU A 173 7.41 11.36 9.74
C LEU A 173 7.72 11.43 8.25
N MET A 174 8.97 11.20 7.90
CA MET A 174 9.43 10.98 6.54
C MET A 174 9.72 9.51 6.32
N ILE A 175 9.36 8.99 5.15
CA ILE A 175 9.71 7.63 4.75
C ILE A 175 10.77 7.73 3.66
N ILE A 176 11.99 7.28 3.98
CA ILE A 176 13.13 7.32 3.05
C ILE A 176 13.54 5.88 2.73
N ARG A 177 13.34 5.46 1.49
CA ARG A 177 13.63 4.08 1.03
C ARG A 177 12.98 3.00 1.91
N GLY A 178 11.73 3.22 2.32
CA GLY A 178 10.98 2.30 3.18
C GLY A 178 11.36 2.35 4.67
N VAL A 179 12.22 3.27 5.09
CA VAL A 179 12.62 3.47 6.50
C VAL A 179 11.95 4.72 7.06
N ASN A 180 11.28 4.58 8.20
CA ASN A 180 10.67 5.69 8.91
C ASN A 180 11.76 6.56 9.58
N CYS A 181 11.77 7.85 9.24
CA CYS A 181 12.70 8.83 9.77
C CYS A 181 11.93 10.02 10.33
N PHE A 182 12.23 10.41 11.57
CA PHE A 182 11.74 11.66 12.14
C PHE A 182 12.87 12.70 12.07
N PRO A 183 12.59 13.95 11.63
CA PRO A 183 13.54 15.05 11.77
C PRO A 183 13.88 15.25 13.25
N SER A 184 15.16 15.43 13.55
CA SER A 184 15.66 15.72 14.91
C SER A 184 15.44 17.18 15.29
#